data_c38b5408c6cd13b15cba8aabb5e742d6
#
_entry.id   c38b5408c6cd13b15cba8aabb5e742d6
#
_cell.length_a   1.000
_cell.length_b   1.000
_cell.length_c   1.000
_cell.angle_alpha   90.00
_cell.angle_beta   90.00
_cell.angle_gamma   90.00
#
_symmetry.space_group_name_H-M   'P 1'
#
loop_
_entity.id
_entity.type
_entity.pdbx_description
1 polymer ?
#
loop_
_entity_poly.entity_id
_entity_poly.type
_entity_poly.pdbx_seq_one_letter_code
_entity_poly.pdbx_strand_id
1 'polypeptide(L)'
;MRQPRTDLVRVLLGGLAVIAFLAAAGCGSSGSGSTASTTADPTTDKLAQVLARGTLVGYHEADYPPQSMDVAGAKRPAGTKCTETQLTANQVEGFDSDATKLVAEKLGVEACFATPSWTEITAGNWGDRLDIAYGSGSINADRMQRLYMTQPYYAVPNYYFVAKGSSAKHAADLNGKRIGSCASCSHEMYLNDELEIPGVEIKLNVKNPKVVTYETEPPGLKATAKGTVDAFLAAEPVGQAQIDDGVELRRLPEVAFTYYPSGFVDKSSGFSSAAFVAKVDEIVQGLQADGTLAARSQKWFGHDFIKAAAAYDIASIDQEVK
;
A
#
# COMPACT_ATOMS: atom_id res chain seq x y z
N MET A 1 -65.12 -0.07 10.05
CA MET A 1 -66.03 -1.24 10.12
C MET A 1 -65.21 -2.51 10.26
N ARG A 2 -65.43 -3.13 11.40
CA ARG A 2 -65.24 -4.58 11.72
C ARG A 2 -63.86 -5.22 11.67
N GLN A 3 -63.18 -5.23 12.81
CA GLN A 3 -62.69 -6.47 13.44
C GLN A 3 -63.93 -7.39 13.80
N PRO A 4 -63.84 -8.66 14.20
CA PRO A 4 -62.84 -9.22 15.12
C PRO A 4 -62.58 -10.76 15.01
N ARG A 5 -61.78 -11.25 15.96
CA ARG A 5 -61.83 -12.41 16.87
C ARG A 5 -60.96 -13.64 16.46
N THR A 6 -59.92 -13.89 17.25
CA THR A 6 -59.80 -14.69 18.51
C THR A 6 -60.25 -16.14 18.44
N ASP A 7 -59.31 -17.02 18.85
CA ASP A 7 -59.46 -18.11 19.86
C ASP A 7 -58.21 -18.97 19.81
N LEU A 8 -57.35 -19.05 20.74
CA LEU A 8 -57.32 -19.54 22.15
C LEU A 8 -57.54 -21.04 22.33
N VAL A 9 -56.62 -21.65 23.12
CA VAL A 9 -56.81 -22.82 24.02
C VAL A 9 -56.30 -24.18 23.46
N ARG A 10 -55.47 -24.96 24.07
CA ARG A 10 -55.05 -25.43 25.40
C ARG A 10 -53.95 -26.48 25.28
N VAL A 11 -52.88 -26.37 25.99
CA VAL A 11 -52.50 -27.12 27.21
C VAL A 11 -52.83 -28.61 27.24
N LEU A 12 -51.83 -29.47 27.33
CA LEU A 12 -51.82 -30.59 28.30
C LEU A 12 -50.41 -31.10 28.57
N LEU A 13 -50.17 -31.21 29.85
CA LEU A 13 -49.06 -31.81 30.60
C LEU A 13 -48.87 -33.32 30.34
N GLY A 14 -47.67 -33.81 30.65
CA GLY A 14 -47.54 -35.14 31.24
C GLY A 14 -46.32 -35.94 30.82
N GLY A 15 -45.47 -36.23 31.78
CA GLY A 15 -44.74 -37.48 31.81
C GLY A 15 -43.25 -37.45 32.09
N LEU A 16 -42.90 -37.35 33.42
CA LEU A 16 -41.63 -37.80 33.99
C LEU A 16 -41.45 -39.31 33.72
N ALA A 17 -40.27 -39.71 33.25
CA ALA A 17 -39.78 -41.04 33.49
C ALA A 17 -38.25 -40.95 33.73
N VAL A 18 -37.86 -41.09 34.98
CA VAL A 18 -36.52 -41.37 35.48
C VAL A 18 -36.20 -42.84 35.26
N ILE A 19 -35.15 -43.15 34.56
CA ILE A 19 -34.48 -44.47 34.68
C ILE A 19 -32.97 -44.23 34.79
N ALA A 20 -32.45 -44.67 35.89
CA ALA A 20 -31.03 -44.70 36.25
C ALA A 20 -30.39 -46.04 35.84
N PHE A 21 -29.06 -46.04 35.83
CA PHE A 21 -28.06 -47.13 35.84
C PHE A 21 -27.73 -47.77 34.47
N LEU A 22 -26.46 -47.67 34.02
CA LEU A 22 -25.33 -48.49 34.52
C LEU A 22 -23.99 -47.97 34.01
N ALA A 23 -23.03 -47.91 34.87
CA ALA A 23 -21.62 -47.66 34.61
C ALA A 23 -21.00 -48.84 33.85
N ALA A 24 -20.31 -48.59 32.75
CA ALA A 24 -19.31 -49.47 32.20
C ALA A 24 -18.01 -48.69 31.97
N ALA A 25 -17.02 -48.99 32.76
CA ALA A 25 -15.66 -48.54 32.62
C ALA A 25 -15.07 -49.17 31.33
N GLY A 26 -14.82 -48.28 30.31
CA GLY A 26 -14.06 -48.63 29.11
C GLY A 26 -12.86 -47.66 29.06
N CYS A 27 -11.66 -48.15 29.39
CA CYS A 27 -10.42 -47.48 29.07
C CYS A 27 -10.27 -47.37 27.55
N GLY A 28 -10.63 -46.19 26.98
CA GLY A 28 -10.32 -45.82 25.63
C GLY A 28 -9.44 -44.57 25.69
N SER A 29 -8.20 -44.69 25.23
CA SER A 29 -7.24 -43.61 25.10
C SER A 29 -7.84 -42.53 24.23
N SER A 30 -8.36 -41.48 24.89
CA SER A 30 -8.75 -40.23 24.26
C SER A 30 -7.46 -39.49 23.86
N GLY A 31 -7.08 -39.63 22.61
CA GLY A 31 -6.19 -38.68 22.01
C GLY A 31 -6.88 -37.29 22.05
N SER A 32 -6.59 -36.56 23.12
CA SER A 32 -6.88 -35.12 23.13
C SER A 32 -6.02 -34.50 22.06
N GLY A 33 -6.62 -34.31 20.87
CA GLY A 33 -6.13 -33.37 19.88
C GLY A 33 -6.21 -31.99 20.50
N SER A 34 -5.21 -31.66 21.32
CA SER A 34 -4.88 -30.31 21.70
C SER A 34 -4.48 -29.63 20.39
N THR A 35 -5.40 -28.90 19.74
CA THR A 35 -5.00 -27.85 18.82
C THR A 35 -4.25 -26.84 19.66
N ALA A 36 -2.96 -27.12 19.84
CA ALA A 36 -2.03 -26.12 20.28
C ALA A 36 -2.09 -25.03 19.22
N SER A 37 -2.81 -23.95 19.51
CA SER A 37 -2.64 -22.67 18.86
C SER A 37 -1.20 -22.28 19.23
N THR A 38 -0.24 -22.70 18.42
CA THR A 38 1.13 -22.22 18.50
C THR A 38 1.05 -20.75 18.15
N THR A 39 1.00 -19.88 19.18
CA THR A 39 1.25 -18.47 18.99
C THR A 39 2.62 -18.38 18.33
N ALA A 40 2.66 -17.78 17.11
CA ALA A 40 3.90 -17.61 16.37
C ALA A 40 4.92 -16.85 17.25
N ASP A 41 6.20 -17.24 17.15
CA ASP A 41 7.28 -16.68 17.97
C ASP A 41 7.64 -15.27 17.46
N PRO A 42 7.50 -14.21 18.27
CA PRO A 42 7.81 -12.84 17.87
C PRO A 42 9.31 -12.60 17.57
N THR A 43 10.18 -13.55 17.85
CA THR A 43 11.61 -13.48 17.48
C THR A 43 11.92 -14.01 16.10
N THR A 44 10.96 -14.70 15.45
CA THR A 44 11.15 -15.34 14.16
C THR A 44 10.01 -15.07 13.17
N ASP A 45 8.85 -14.59 13.61
CA ASP A 45 7.69 -14.27 12.80
C ASP A 45 7.38 -12.78 12.83
N LYS A 46 7.31 -12.14 11.65
CA LYS A 46 7.13 -10.71 11.52
C LYS A 46 5.76 -10.22 12.04
N LEU A 47 4.68 -10.95 11.80
CA LEU A 47 3.37 -10.58 12.33
C LEU A 47 3.34 -10.63 13.86
N ALA A 48 3.87 -11.72 14.42
CA ALA A 48 3.96 -11.86 15.89
C ALA A 48 4.84 -10.76 16.51
N GLN A 49 5.94 -10.39 15.86
CA GLN A 49 6.82 -9.28 16.29
C GLN A 49 6.06 -7.95 16.33
N VAL A 50 5.36 -7.59 15.26
CA VAL A 50 4.57 -6.34 15.16
C VAL A 50 3.49 -6.30 16.25
N LEU A 51 2.75 -7.39 16.43
CA LEU A 51 1.69 -7.49 17.45
C LEU A 51 2.24 -7.43 18.87
N ALA A 52 3.34 -8.13 19.16
CA ALA A 52 3.97 -8.13 20.48
C ALA A 52 4.56 -6.75 20.85
N ARG A 53 5.19 -6.07 19.89
CA ARG A 53 5.71 -4.71 20.04
C ARG A 53 4.57 -3.68 20.19
N GLY A 54 3.42 -3.96 19.57
CA GLY A 54 2.24 -3.09 19.57
C GLY A 54 2.40 -1.85 18.72
N THR A 55 3.31 -1.89 17.72
CA THR A 55 3.53 -0.83 16.72
C THR A 55 3.74 -1.43 15.35
N LEU A 56 3.26 -0.72 14.30
CA LEU A 56 3.62 -0.94 12.91
C LEU A 56 4.49 0.24 12.45
N VAL A 57 5.72 -0.04 12.05
CA VAL A 57 6.65 1.00 11.56
C VAL A 57 6.56 1.05 10.04
N GLY A 58 5.98 2.14 9.53
CA GLY A 58 5.85 2.42 8.10
C GLY A 58 6.89 3.42 7.59
N TYR A 59 6.92 3.57 6.26
CA TYR A 59 7.71 4.58 5.55
C TYR A 59 6.97 5.92 5.52
N HIS A 60 7.73 7.01 5.60
CA HIS A 60 7.25 8.36 5.38
C HIS A 60 8.27 9.19 4.60
N GLU A 61 7.77 10.01 3.67
CA GLU A 61 8.50 11.02 2.93
C GLU A 61 7.89 12.40 3.20
N ALA A 62 8.72 13.36 3.62
CA ALA A 62 8.23 14.64 4.15
C ALA A 62 7.66 15.59 3.09
N ASP A 63 8.08 15.47 1.82
CA ASP A 63 7.71 16.38 0.73
C ASP A 63 7.32 15.61 -0.55
N TYR A 64 6.28 14.78 -0.43
CA TYR A 64 5.72 14.02 -1.56
C TYR A 64 4.18 14.16 -1.63
N PRO A 65 3.66 15.41 -1.81
CA PRO A 65 2.22 15.64 -1.87
C PRO A 65 1.60 15.07 -3.16
N PRO A 66 0.35 14.55 -3.09
CA PRO A 66 -0.50 14.41 -1.92
C PRO A 66 -0.36 13.05 -1.20
N GLN A 67 0.69 12.28 -1.48
CA GLN A 67 0.90 10.94 -0.95
C GLN A 67 1.45 10.94 0.47
N SER A 68 2.46 11.77 0.75
CA SER A 68 3.16 11.79 2.04
C SER A 68 3.70 13.19 2.35
N MET A 69 3.35 13.72 3.52
CA MET A 69 3.72 15.07 3.95
C MET A 69 3.81 15.16 5.46
N ASP A 70 4.68 16.05 5.94
CA ASP A 70 4.71 16.45 7.35
C ASP A 70 3.50 17.30 7.71
N VAL A 71 2.92 17.08 8.89
CA VAL A 71 1.90 17.96 9.46
C VAL A 71 2.61 19.10 10.21
N ALA A 72 2.56 20.30 9.65
CA ALA A 72 3.24 21.46 10.22
C ALA A 72 2.79 21.74 11.67
N GLY A 73 3.76 21.85 12.58
CA GLY A 73 3.51 22.17 13.98
C GLY A 73 2.89 21.06 14.82
N ALA A 74 2.68 19.85 14.25
CA ALA A 74 2.17 18.72 15.00
C ALA A 74 3.16 18.31 16.11
N LYS A 75 2.63 18.06 17.30
CA LYS A 75 3.41 17.63 18.45
C LYS A 75 3.26 16.14 18.67
N ARG A 76 4.35 15.50 19.07
CA ARG A 76 4.36 14.09 19.47
C ARG A 76 3.43 13.89 20.67
N PRO A 77 2.49 12.91 20.64
CA PRO A 77 1.61 12.59 21.76
C PRO A 77 2.42 12.03 22.95
N ALA A 78 2.01 12.37 24.16
CA ALA A 78 2.55 11.71 25.34
C ALA A 78 2.10 10.24 25.38
N GLY A 79 3.01 9.34 25.82
CA GLY A 79 2.69 7.91 25.98
C GLY A 79 2.65 7.10 24.68
N THR A 80 3.07 7.66 23.54
CA THR A 80 3.25 6.90 22.31
C THR A 80 4.29 5.80 22.47
N LYS A 81 4.07 4.67 21.79
CA LYS A 81 5.04 3.57 21.69
C LYS A 81 6.10 3.78 20.61
N CYS A 82 5.91 4.77 19.71
CA CYS A 82 6.92 5.10 18.69
C CYS A 82 8.24 5.54 19.37
N THR A 83 9.38 5.11 18.84
CA THR A 83 10.69 5.51 19.36
C THR A 83 10.98 6.99 19.09
N GLU A 84 11.96 7.59 19.78
CA GLU A 84 12.32 9.01 19.59
C GLU A 84 12.73 9.35 18.15
N THR A 85 13.22 8.38 17.37
CA THR A 85 13.63 8.54 15.97
C THR A 85 12.51 8.36 14.97
N GLN A 86 11.31 7.96 15.44
CA GLN A 86 10.14 7.74 14.59
C GLN A 86 9.15 8.89 14.71
N LEU A 87 8.43 9.21 13.64
CA LEU A 87 7.28 10.09 13.69
C LEU A 87 6.04 9.30 14.14
N THR A 88 5.08 9.99 14.72
CA THR A 88 3.78 9.44 15.14
C THR A 88 2.70 9.74 14.10
N ALA A 89 1.59 9.04 14.14
CA ALA A 89 0.50 9.14 13.17
C ALA A 89 -0.04 10.56 12.98
N ASN A 90 -0.01 11.42 14.01
CA ASN A 90 -0.47 12.80 13.92
C ASN A 90 0.55 13.79 13.34
N GLN A 91 1.81 13.37 13.18
CA GLN A 91 2.88 14.17 12.59
C GLN A 91 2.99 14.01 11.07
N VAL A 92 2.27 13.06 10.49
CA VAL A 92 2.30 12.74 9.07
C VAL A 92 0.90 12.74 8.48
N GLU A 93 0.78 13.09 7.19
CA GLU A 93 -0.47 13.01 6.44
C GLU A 93 -0.21 12.63 4.97
N GLY A 94 -1.26 12.31 4.24
CA GLY A 94 -1.20 11.88 2.85
C GLY A 94 -1.79 10.49 2.63
N PHE A 95 -1.94 10.10 1.37
CA PHE A 95 -2.59 8.83 1.03
C PHE A 95 -1.77 7.61 1.48
N ASP A 96 -0.46 7.62 1.28
CA ASP A 96 0.46 6.54 1.70
C ASP A 96 0.52 6.44 3.23
N SER A 97 0.57 7.61 3.90
CA SER A 97 0.49 7.68 5.36
C SER A 97 -0.84 7.14 5.89
N ASP A 98 -1.97 7.45 5.22
CA ASP A 98 -3.28 6.92 5.58
C ASP A 98 -3.35 5.40 5.37
N ALA A 99 -2.74 4.84 4.32
CA ALA A 99 -2.66 3.39 4.10
C ALA A 99 -1.95 2.69 5.27
N THR A 100 -0.79 3.19 5.69
CA THR A 100 -0.06 2.67 6.86
C THR A 100 -0.91 2.73 8.13
N LYS A 101 -1.57 3.87 8.39
CA LYS A 101 -2.43 4.05 9.58
C LYS A 101 -3.61 3.08 9.59
N LEU A 102 -4.26 2.87 8.43
CA LEU A 102 -5.39 1.94 8.31
C LEU A 102 -4.96 0.48 8.54
N VAL A 103 -3.80 0.08 8.03
CA VAL A 103 -3.26 -1.27 8.30
C VAL A 103 -2.93 -1.42 9.79
N ALA A 104 -2.29 -0.45 10.42
CA ALA A 104 -1.98 -0.48 11.85
C ALA A 104 -3.26 -0.55 12.71
N GLU A 105 -4.29 0.23 12.36
CA GLU A 105 -5.60 0.20 13.02
C GLU A 105 -6.26 -1.18 12.95
N LYS A 106 -6.26 -1.80 11.75
CA LYS A 106 -6.82 -3.16 11.57
C LYS A 106 -6.01 -4.24 12.29
N LEU A 107 -4.71 -4.03 12.48
CA LEU A 107 -3.86 -4.90 13.31
C LEU A 107 -4.01 -4.64 14.81
N GLY A 108 -4.66 -3.56 15.23
CA GLY A 108 -4.80 -3.17 16.64
C GLY A 108 -3.51 -2.63 17.27
N VAL A 109 -2.62 -2.03 16.46
CA VAL A 109 -1.31 -1.51 16.89
C VAL A 109 -1.18 -0.01 16.55
N GLU A 110 -0.22 0.67 17.16
CA GLU A 110 0.06 2.08 16.87
C GLU A 110 0.89 2.21 15.58
N ALA A 111 0.52 3.16 14.70
CA ALA A 111 1.31 3.48 13.52
C ALA A 111 2.47 4.41 13.88
N CYS A 112 3.69 4.00 13.56
CA CYS A 112 4.92 4.78 13.66
C CYS A 112 5.56 4.90 12.28
N PHE A 113 6.38 5.93 12.06
CA PHE A 113 6.96 6.19 10.75
C PHE A 113 8.45 6.46 10.84
N ALA A 114 9.20 5.89 9.91
CA ALA A 114 10.62 6.18 9.68
C ALA A 114 10.81 6.81 8.30
N THR A 115 11.91 7.58 8.14
CA THR A 115 12.17 8.45 6.99
C THR A 115 13.48 8.12 6.27
N PRO A 116 13.72 6.86 5.86
CA PRO A 116 14.86 6.56 4.99
C PRO A 116 14.63 7.16 3.58
N SER A 117 15.67 7.25 2.78
CA SER A 117 15.53 7.67 1.38
C SER A 117 14.79 6.64 0.53
N TRP A 118 14.17 7.09 -0.56
CA TRP A 118 13.49 6.18 -1.51
C TRP A 118 14.44 5.11 -2.07
N THR A 119 15.69 5.46 -2.33
CA THR A 119 16.72 4.52 -2.81
C THR A 119 16.98 3.42 -1.77
N GLU A 120 17.03 3.76 -0.47
CA GLU A 120 17.16 2.75 0.60
C GLU A 120 15.93 1.84 0.65
N ILE A 121 14.72 2.39 0.49
CA ILE A 121 13.48 1.62 0.46
C ILE A 121 13.52 0.58 -0.66
N THR A 122 13.83 0.98 -1.89
CA THR A 122 13.82 0.09 -3.06
C THR A 122 14.97 -0.90 -3.08
N ALA A 123 16.07 -0.61 -2.37
CA ALA A 123 17.19 -1.52 -2.20
C ALA A 123 16.88 -2.70 -1.24
N GLY A 124 15.90 -2.56 -0.34
CA GLY A 124 15.66 -3.50 0.75
C GLY A 124 16.75 -3.46 1.81
N ASN A 125 16.88 -4.51 2.62
CA ASN A 125 17.88 -4.61 3.69
C ASN A 125 17.66 -3.55 4.79
N TRP A 126 16.41 -3.37 5.19
CA TRP A 126 16.02 -2.37 6.19
C TRP A 126 16.32 -2.80 7.63
N GLY A 127 16.47 -4.12 7.86
CA GLY A 127 16.52 -4.70 9.19
C GLY A 127 15.22 -4.41 9.97
N ASP A 128 15.36 -4.01 11.24
CA ASP A 128 14.21 -3.68 12.09
C ASP A 128 13.77 -2.21 12.00
N ARG A 129 14.29 -1.44 11.06
CA ARG A 129 13.94 -0.01 10.91
C ARG A 129 12.53 0.20 10.40
N LEU A 130 12.02 -0.75 9.59
CA LEU A 130 10.69 -0.72 8.98
C LEU A 130 10.06 -2.12 9.02
N ASP A 131 8.75 -2.16 9.11
CA ASP A 131 7.97 -3.38 8.92
C ASP A 131 7.36 -3.44 7.51
N ILE A 132 6.91 -2.29 7.01
CA ILE A 132 6.29 -2.14 5.71
C ILE A 132 6.55 -0.75 5.14
N ALA A 133 6.71 -0.64 3.83
CA ALA A 133 6.81 0.66 3.17
C ALA A 133 5.64 0.85 2.19
N TYR A 134 4.71 1.74 2.55
CA TYR A 134 3.78 2.39 1.63
C TYR A 134 4.39 3.72 1.20
N GLY A 135 4.84 3.81 -0.03
CA GLY A 135 5.53 4.98 -0.58
C GLY A 135 5.29 5.10 -2.08
N SER A 136 4.07 4.81 -2.52
CA SER A 136 3.67 4.86 -3.93
C SER A 136 4.53 4.02 -4.88
N GLY A 137 5.23 3.02 -4.33
CA GLY A 137 6.07 2.11 -5.09
C GLY A 137 5.26 1.04 -5.81
N SER A 138 5.42 0.94 -7.13
CA SER A 138 4.74 -0.11 -7.92
C SER A 138 5.36 -1.48 -7.73
N ILE A 139 4.52 -2.50 -7.82
CA ILE A 139 4.92 -3.86 -8.09
C ILE A 139 5.73 -3.88 -9.39
N ASN A 140 6.91 -4.48 -9.37
CA ASN A 140 7.68 -4.81 -10.56
C ASN A 140 8.65 -5.97 -10.30
N ALA A 141 9.09 -6.65 -11.37
CA ALA A 141 9.91 -7.85 -11.30
C ALA A 141 11.28 -7.61 -10.62
N ASP A 142 11.90 -6.44 -10.83
CA ASP A 142 13.18 -6.10 -10.21
C ASP A 142 13.07 -5.99 -8.68
N ARG A 143 12.08 -5.25 -8.19
CA ARG A 143 11.85 -5.09 -6.74
C ARG A 143 11.47 -6.40 -6.07
N MET A 144 10.70 -7.25 -6.75
CA MET A 144 10.29 -8.56 -6.23
C MET A 144 11.47 -9.51 -5.96
N GLN A 145 12.66 -9.24 -6.45
CA GLN A 145 13.86 -10.00 -6.08
C GLN A 145 14.27 -9.74 -4.62
N ARG A 146 14.00 -8.56 -4.08
CA ARG A 146 14.47 -8.09 -2.76
C ARG A 146 13.34 -7.85 -1.75
N LEU A 147 12.13 -7.62 -2.25
CA LEU A 147 10.97 -7.21 -1.46
C LEU A 147 9.78 -8.12 -1.76
N TYR A 148 8.99 -8.44 -0.73
CA TYR A 148 7.65 -8.96 -0.92
C TYR A 148 6.70 -7.79 -1.20
N MET A 149 5.80 -7.98 -2.17
CA MET A 149 4.75 -7.02 -2.53
C MET A 149 3.44 -7.47 -1.92
N THR A 150 2.70 -6.55 -1.28
CA THR A 150 1.34 -6.82 -0.82
C THR A 150 0.30 -6.49 -1.88
N GLN A 151 -0.97 -6.79 -1.63
CA GLN A 151 -2.08 -6.32 -2.46
C GLN A 151 -1.90 -4.83 -2.76
N PRO A 152 -1.95 -4.38 -4.02
CA PRO A 152 -1.83 -2.96 -4.33
C PRO A 152 -2.98 -2.18 -3.72
N TYR A 153 -2.67 -1.06 -3.06
CA TYR A 153 -3.68 -0.25 -2.37
C TYR A 153 -4.31 0.81 -3.27
N TYR A 154 -3.73 1.09 -4.44
CA TYR A 154 -4.33 1.86 -5.54
C TYR A 154 -3.62 1.54 -6.86
N ALA A 155 -4.16 2.04 -7.98
CA ALA A 155 -3.53 1.95 -9.30
C ALA A 155 -3.71 3.27 -10.02
N VAL A 156 -2.62 3.84 -10.54
CA VAL A 156 -2.66 5.17 -11.10
C VAL A 156 -1.97 5.23 -12.45
N PRO A 157 -2.55 5.95 -13.44
CA PRO A 157 -1.90 6.19 -14.71
C PRO A 157 -0.74 7.19 -14.55
N ASN A 158 0.29 6.99 -15.34
CA ASN A 158 1.46 7.85 -15.41
C ASN A 158 1.49 8.60 -16.73
N TYR A 159 1.87 9.88 -16.67
CA TYR A 159 1.82 10.79 -17.81
C TYR A 159 3.12 11.59 -17.93
N TYR A 160 3.36 12.06 -19.13
CA TYR A 160 4.38 13.08 -19.37
C TYR A 160 3.82 14.47 -19.05
N PHE A 161 4.53 15.18 -18.20
CA PHE A 161 4.30 16.58 -17.90
C PHE A 161 5.35 17.42 -18.60
N VAL A 162 4.91 18.48 -19.26
CA VAL A 162 5.78 19.41 -19.99
C VAL A 162 5.54 20.83 -19.50
N ALA A 163 6.51 21.72 -19.70
CA ALA A 163 6.29 23.14 -19.41
C ALA A 163 5.01 23.64 -20.13
N LYS A 164 4.24 24.52 -19.50
CA LYS A 164 2.96 25.04 -20.03
C LYS A 164 3.10 25.62 -21.43
N GLY A 165 4.22 26.29 -21.72
CA GLY A 165 4.55 26.85 -23.03
C GLY A 165 5.19 25.88 -24.05
N SER A 166 5.37 24.59 -23.69
CA SER A 166 5.96 23.61 -24.60
C SER A 166 5.13 23.39 -25.86
N SER A 167 5.79 23.19 -27.00
CA SER A 167 5.13 22.86 -28.26
C SER A 167 4.72 21.39 -28.38
N ALA A 168 5.25 20.49 -27.53
CA ALA A 168 4.91 19.06 -27.53
C ALA A 168 3.43 18.87 -27.25
N LYS A 169 2.71 18.12 -28.06
CA LYS A 169 1.27 17.81 -27.91
C LYS A 169 1.01 16.34 -27.61
N HIS A 170 1.92 15.47 -28.01
CA HIS A 170 1.84 14.01 -27.90
C HIS A 170 3.14 13.43 -27.36
N ALA A 171 3.10 12.22 -26.81
CA ALA A 171 4.28 11.51 -26.34
C ALA A 171 5.35 11.36 -27.45
N ALA A 172 4.94 11.14 -28.70
CA ALA A 172 5.85 11.04 -29.84
C ALA A 172 6.70 12.30 -30.10
N ASP A 173 6.24 13.50 -29.68
CA ASP A 173 6.99 14.75 -29.79
C ASP A 173 8.20 14.79 -28.82
N LEU A 174 8.24 13.86 -27.86
CA LEU A 174 9.32 13.68 -26.88
C LEU A 174 10.43 12.73 -27.38
N ASN A 175 10.33 12.19 -28.58
CA ASN A 175 11.38 11.32 -29.15
C ASN A 175 12.74 12.02 -29.15
N GLY A 176 13.75 11.36 -28.54
CA GLY A 176 15.12 11.88 -28.41
C GLY A 176 15.30 13.07 -27.47
N LYS A 177 14.24 13.46 -26.74
CA LYS A 177 14.25 14.57 -25.78
C LYS A 177 14.79 14.15 -24.43
N ARG A 178 15.14 15.15 -23.59
CA ARG A 178 15.49 14.95 -22.19
C ARG A 178 14.20 14.75 -21.40
N ILE A 179 14.05 13.57 -20.81
CA ILE A 179 12.87 13.23 -20.02
C ILE A 179 13.34 12.95 -18.59
N GLY A 180 12.81 13.70 -17.64
CA GLY A 180 13.06 13.52 -16.23
C GLY A 180 12.25 12.35 -15.65
N SER A 181 12.81 11.69 -14.65
CA SER A 181 12.14 10.72 -13.78
C SER A 181 12.76 10.72 -12.39
N CYS A 182 12.12 10.07 -11.43
CA CYS A 182 12.75 9.80 -10.14
C CYS A 182 13.71 8.61 -10.23
N ALA A 183 14.81 8.67 -9.47
CA ALA A 183 15.80 7.60 -9.41
C ALA A 183 15.22 6.34 -8.73
N SER A 184 15.51 5.16 -9.26
CA SER A 184 15.01 3.86 -8.77
C SER A 184 13.47 3.72 -8.80
N CYS A 185 12.78 4.60 -9.51
CA CYS A 185 11.34 4.55 -9.74
C CYS A 185 11.00 3.68 -10.96
N SER A 186 9.75 3.20 -11.00
CA SER A 186 9.22 2.52 -12.19
C SER A 186 9.22 3.41 -13.44
N HIS A 187 9.20 4.73 -13.28
CA HIS A 187 9.30 5.70 -14.37
C HIS A 187 10.67 5.65 -15.06
N GLU A 188 11.77 5.55 -14.28
CA GLU A 188 13.12 5.39 -14.83
C GLU A 188 13.24 4.08 -15.58
N MET A 189 12.78 2.97 -14.98
CA MET A 189 12.78 1.64 -15.63
C MET A 189 11.96 1.66 -16.94
N TYR A 190 10.79 2.32 -16.93
CA TYR A 190 9.95 2.47 -18.13
C TYR A 190 10.68 3.23 -19.25
N LEU A 191 11.32 4.35 -18.93
CA LEU A 191 12.05 5.15 -19.91
C LEU A 191 13.30 4.43 -20.46
N ASN A 192 13.87 3.50 -19.69
CA ASN A 192 14.97 2.63 -20.11
C ASN A 192 14.50 1.36 -20.82
N ASP A 193 13.18 1.16 -20.97
CA ASP A 193 12.56 -0.06 -21.55
C ASP A 193 12.86 -1.33 -20.73
N GLU A 194 12.95 -1.18 -19.41
CA GLU A 194 13.30 -2.23 -18.44
C GLU A 194 12.14 -2.56 -17.48
N LEU A 195 11.00 -1.84 -17.57
CA LEU A 195 9.88 -2.02 -16.62
C LEU A 195 9.10 -3.28 -16.96
N GLU A 196 9.08 -4.21 -16.03
CA GLU A 196 8.24 -5.40 -16.05
C GLU A 196 7.29 -5.39 -14.85
N ILE A 197 5.97 -5.31 -15.11
CA ILE A 197 4.93 -5.48 -14.10
C ILE A 197 4.26 -6.83 -14.38
N PRO A 198 4.35 -7.81 -13.46
CA PRO A 198 3.75 -9.11 -13.68
C PRO A 198 2.27 -9.03 -14.03
N GLY A 199 1.86 -9.73 -15.10
CA GLY A 199 0.47 -9.71 -15.57
C GLY A 199 0.04 -8.44 -16.34
N VAL A 200 0.94 -7.47 -16.58
CA VAL A 200 0.63 -6.22 -17.29
C VAL A 200 1.55 -6.07 -18.50
N GLU A 201 0.98 -5.83 -19.68
CA GLU A 201 1.75 -5.51 -20.88
C GLU A 201 2.25 -4.05 -20.82
N ILE A 202 3.56 -3.85 -20.82
CA ILE A 202 4.21 -2.54 -20.82
C ILE A 202 4.84 -2.30 -22.18
N LYS A 203 4.60 -1.11 -22.76
CA LYS A 203 5.19 -0.67 -24.04
C LYS A 203 5.66 0.76 -23.93
N LEU A 204 6.96 0.97 -24.15
CA LEU A 204 7.51 2.33 -24.21
C LEU A 204 6.93 3.10 -25.41
N ASN A 205 6.31 4.25 -25.16
CA ASN A 205 5.62 5.06 -26.16
C ASN A 205 6.41 6.30 -26.64
N VAL A 206 7.70 6.38 -26.24
CA VAL A 206 8.67 7.36 -26.75
C VAL A 206 9.91 6.62 -27.30
N LYS A 207 10.63 7.24 -28.25
CA LYS A 207 11.83 6.63 -28.84
C LYS A 207 13.08 7.35 -28.37
N ASN A 208 14.11 6.57 -27.95
CA ASN A 208 15.43 7.05 -27.55
C ASN A 208 15.38 8.25 -26.58
N PRO A 209 14.62 8.19 -25.47
CA PRO A 209 14.61 9.27 -24.49
C PRO A 209 16.01 9.43 -23.87
N LYS A 210 16.39 10.68 -23.56
CA LYS A 210 17.57 10.97 -22.75
C LYS A 210 17.13 11.11 -21.31
N VAL A 211 17.26 10.05 -20.54
CA VAL A 211 16.76 10.00 -19.15
C VAL A 211 17.62 10.88 -18.26
N VAL A 212 16.97 11.70 -17.43
CA VAL A 212 17.59 12.56 -16.41
C VAL A 212 16.92 12.26 -15.07
N THR A 213 17.67 11.74 -14.12
CA THR A 213 17.13 11.33 -12.82
C THR A 213 17.16 12.45 -11.78
N TYR A 214 16.14 12.47 -10.94
CA TYR A 214 16.00 13.30 -9.76
C TYR A 214 15.75 12.38 -8.56
N GLU A 215 15.98 12.85 -7.36
CA GLU A 215 15.74 12.03 -6.16
C GLU A 215 14.25 11.65 -6.05
N THR A 216 13.36 12.65 -6.26
CA THR A 216 11.91 12.47 -6.24
C THR A 216 11.22 13.20 -7.42
N GLU A 217 9.91 13.01 -7.60
CA GLU A 217 9.17 13.63 -8.72
C GLU A 217 9.00 15.17 -8.58
N PRO A 218 8.64 15.74 -7.40
CA PRO A 218 8.35 17.18 -7.31
C PRO A 218 9.49 18.10 -7.75
N PRO A 219 10.78 17.87 -7.37
CA PRO A 219 11.91 18.68 -7.85
C PRO A 219 12.07 18.60 -9.38
N GLY A 220 11.89 17.40 -9.97
CA GLY A 220 11.99 17.19 -11.41
C GLY A 220 10.87 17.88 -12.20
N LEU A 221 9.64 17.86 -11.69
CA LEU A 221 8.51 18.60 -12.25
C LEU A 221 8.75 20.11 -12.23
N LYS A 222 9.28 20.67 -11.13
CA LYS A 222 9.68 22.07 -11.04
C LYS A 222 10.81 22.42 -12.02
N ALA A 223 11.77 21.50 -12.22
CA ALA A 223 12.86 21.65 -13.20
C ALA A 223 12.32 21.63 -14.65
N THR A 224 11.28 20.82 -14.92
CA THR A 224 10.60 20.81 -16.23
C THR A 224 9.93 22.15 -16.54
N ALA A 225 9.22 22.74 -15.59
CA ALA A 225 8.60 24.05 -15.77
C ALA A 225 9.63 25.14 -16.11
N LYS A 226 10.88 25.00 -15.63
CA LYS A 226 12.02 25.90 -15.92
C LYS A 226 12.77 25.55 -17.21
N GLY A 227 12.40 24.47 -17.92
CA GLY A 227 13.05 24.02 -19.16
C GLY A 227 14.38 23.30 -18.98
N THR A 228 14.73 22.87 -17.77
CA THR A 228 15.94 22.06 -17.49
C THR A 228 15.87 20.71 -18.18
N VAL A 229 14.70 20.09 -18.19
CA VAL A 229 14.35 18.93 -19.03
C VAL A 229 13.13 19.25 -19.89
N ASP A 230 12.93 18.50 -20.95
CA ASP A 230 11.89 18.79 -21.95
C ASP A 230 10.50 18.25 -21.51
N ALA A 231 10.51 17.19 -20.69
CA ALA A 231 9.35 16.60 -20.05
C ALA A 231 9.76 15.91 -18.73
N PHE A 232 8.78 15.58 -17.89
CA PHE A 232 8.93 14.70 -16.73
C PHE A 232 7.86 13.63 -16.76
N LEU A 233 8.22 12.38 -16.54
CA LEU A 233 7.30 11.27 -16.40
C LEU A 233 6.93 11.11 -14.92
N ALA A 234 5.66 11.27 -14.59
CA ALA A 234 5.17 11.24 -13.22
C ALA A 234 3.80 10.57 -13.10
N ALA A 235 3.48 10.14 -11.88
CA ALA A 235 2.13 9.73 -11.50
C ALA A 235 1.14 10.91 -11.66
N GLU A 236 -0.07 10.62 -12.15
CA GLU A 236 -1.10 11.65 -12.36
C GLU A 236 -1.31 12.54 -11.13
N PRO A 237 -1.55 12.00 -9.91
CA PRO A 237 -1.84 12.86 -8.76
C PRO A 237 -0.65 13.72 -8.34
N VAL A 238 0.59 13.25 -8.50
CA VAL A 238 1.80 14.06 -8.17
C VAL A 238 1.94 15.22 -9.13
N GLY A 239 1.86 14.92 -10.43
CA GLY A 239 1.95 15.97 -11.44
C GLY A 239 0.81 16.97 -11.37
N GLN A 240 -0.43 16.51 -11.08
CA GLN A 240 -1.58 17.38 -10.91
C GLN A 240 -1.43 18.26 -9.67
N ALA A 241 -0.98 17.73 -8.54
CA ALA A 241 -0.72 18.53 -7.34
C ALA A 241 0.26 19.67 -7.60
N GLN A 242 1.33 19.45 -8.38
CA GLN A 242 2.27 20.51 -8.75
C GLN A 242 1.60 21.59 -9.64
N ILE A 243 0.69 21.20 -10.54
CA ILE A 243 -0.09 22.15 -11.36
C ILE A 243 -1.02 22.98 -10.46
N ASP A 244 -1.71 22.34 -9.52
CA ASP A 244 -2.64 22.98 -8.59
C ASP A 244 -1.90 23.96 -7.64
N ASP A 245 -0.65 23.65 -7.29
CA ASP A 245 0.27 24.52 -6.54
C ASP A 245 0.87 25.66 -7.40
N GLY A 246 0.45 25.79 -8.65
CA GLY A 246 0.86 26.89 -9.53
C GLY A 246 2.14 26.66 -10.30
N VAL A 247 2.69 25.43 -10.34
CA VAL A 247 3.82 25.11 -11.21
C VAL A 247 3.36 25.14 -12.66
N GLU A 248 4.00 25.94 -13.51
CA GLU A 248 3.61 26.16 -14.92
C GLU A 248 3.88 24.94 -15.82
N LEU A 249 3.08 23.89 -15.60
CA LEU A 249 3.10 22.61 -16.29
C LEU A 249 1.77 22.35 -16.99
N ARG A 250 1.79 21.40 -17.92
CA ARG A 250 0.61 20.70 -18.41
C ARG A 250 0.92 19.24 -18.70
N ARG A 251 -0.08 18.39 -18.57
CA ARG A 251 -0.04 16.98 -18.87
C ARG A 251 -0.22 16.74 -20.38
N LEU A 252 0.50 15.78 -20.97
CA LEU A 252 0.19 15.23 -22.28
C LEU A 252 -0.96 14.22 -22.18
N PRO A 253 -1.73 14.00 -23.27
CA PRO A 253 -2.97 13.21 -23.18
C PRO A 253 -2.75 11.70 -23.05
N GLU A 254 -1.61 11.18 -23.52
CA GLU A 254 -1.37 9.74 -23.55
C GLU A 254 -0.89 9.23 -22.18
N VAL A 255 -1.50 8.13 -21.71
CA VAL A 255 -0.98 7.35 -20.61
C VAL A 255 0.32 6.68 -21.06
N ALA A 256 1.38 6.85 -20.30
CA ALA A 256 2.63 6.11 -20.52
C ALA A 256 2.46 4.64 -20.09
N PHE A 257 2.05 4.45 -18.84
CA PHE A 257 1.68 3.15 -18.28
C PHE A 257 0.83 3.36 -17.02
N THR A 258 0.18 2.30 -16.57
CA THR A 258 -0.46 2.26 -15.24
C THR A 258 0.40 1.43 -14.32
N TYR A 259 0.67 1.93 -13.11
CA TYR A 259 1.37 1.17 -12.10
C TYR A 259 0.50 0.85 -10.89
N TYR A 260 0.94 -0.12 -10.09
CA TYR A 260 0.17 -0.69 -9.00
C TYR A 260 0.97 -0.58 -7.70
N PRO A 261 0.89 0.55 -7.00
CA PRO A 261 1.57 0.71 -5.73
C PRO A 261 1.10 -0.28 -4.68
N SER A 262 2.05 -0.89 -3.98
CA SER A 262 1.80 -1.88 -2.95
C SER A 262 2.64 -1.59 -1.69
N GLY A 263 2.30 -2.24 -0.59
CA GLY A 263 3.18 -2.28 0.57
C GLY A 263 4.39 -3.18 0.29
N PHE A 264 5.59 -2.70 0.55
CA PHE A 264 6.82 -3.47 0.45
C PHE A 264 7.18 -4.04 1.80
N VAL A 265 7.63 -5.30 1.82
CA VAL A 265 8.17 -5.97 3.01
C VAL A 265 9.54 -6.54 2.67
N ASP A 266 10.54 -6.26 3.50
CA ASP A 266 11.93 -6.64 3.26
C ASP A 266 12.14 -8.16 3.37
N LYS A 267 12.63 -8.80 2.30
CA LYS A 267 12.98 -10.23 2.27
C LYS A 267 14.17 -10.57 3.17
N SER A 268 15.04 -9.60 3.43
CA SER A 268 16.28 -9.80 4.22
C SER A 268 16.10 -9.53 5.72
N SER A 269 14.87 -9.31 6.18
CA SER A 269 14.58 -8.94 7.59
C SER A 269 14.99 -10.01 8.62
N GLY A 270 15.20 -11.25 8.18
CA GLY A 270 15.50 -12.39 9.06
C GLY A 270 14.26 -13.02 9.71
N PHE A 271 13.06 -12.46 9.48
CA PHE A 271 11.79 -12.99 9.96
C PHE A 271 11.06 -13.78 8.86
N SER A 272 10.27 -14.78 9.26
CA SER A 272 9.22 -15.31 8.40
C SER A 272 8.17 -14.21 8.17
N SER A 273 7.96 -13.82 6.93
CA SER A 273 7.03 -12.74 6.56
C SER A 273 5.70 -13.24 6.01
N ALA A 274 5.53 -14.55 5.80
CA ALA A 274 4.35 -15.11 5.13
C ALA A 274 3.03 -14.73 5.82
N ALA A 275 2.96 -14.89 7.15
CA ALA A 275 1.77 -14.53 7.93
C ALA A 275 1.51 -13.02 7.90
N PHE A 276 2.56 -12.21 7.92
CA PHE A 276 2.45 -10.75 7.88
C PHE A 276 1.94 -10.26 6.51
N VAL A 277 2.53 -10.71 5.40
CA VAL A 277 2.11 -10.36 4.04
C VAL A 277 0.65 -10.79 3.80
N ALA A 278 0.31 -12.04 4.13
CA ALA A 278 -1.06 -12.53 3.97
C ALA A 278 -2.08 -11.73 4.81
N LYS A 279 -1.70 -11.33 6.03
CA LYS A 279 -2.59 -10.51 6.88
C LYS A 279 -2.75 -9.09 6.35
N VAL A 280 -1.69 -8.50 5.80
CA VAL A 280 -1.76 -7.18 5.15
C VAL A 280 -2.62 -7.25 3.89
N ASP A 281 -2.48 -8.30 3.07
CA ASP A 281 -3.31 -8.51 1.87
C ASP A 281 -4.79 -8.61 2.23
N GLU A 282 -5.15 -9.42 3.24
CA GLU A 282 -6.52 -9.51 3.76
C GLU A 282 -7.06 -8.13 4.17
N ILE A 283 -6.25 -7.35 4.90
CA ILE A 283 -6.64 -6.02 5.36
C ILE A 283 -6.86 -5.07 4.17
N VAL A 284 -5.93 -5.00 3.22
CA VAL A 284 -6.03 -4.11 2.06
C VAL A 284 -7.23 -4.47 1.20
N GLN A 285 -7.45 -5.77 0.92
CA GLN A 285 -8.65 -6.25 0.21
C GLN A 285 -9.94 -5.88 0.94
N GLY A 286 -9.96 -6.02 2.26
CA GLY A 286 -11.10 -5.58 3.09
C GLY A 286 -11.36 -4.08 2.98
N LEU A 287 -10.31 -3.25 3.04
CA LEU A 287 -10.40 -1.79 2.90
C LEU A 287 -10.79 -1.34 1.48
N GLN A 288 -10.47 -2.13 0.46
CA GLN A 288 -10.96 -1.94 -0.91
C GLN A 288 -12.45 -2.26 -1.01
N ALA A 289 -12.86 -3.41 -0.46
CA ALA A 289 -14.23 -3.90 -0.54
C ALA A 289 -15.23 -3.05 0.24
N ASP A 290 -14.84 -2.51 1.41
CA ASP A 290 -15.71 -1.67 2.25
C ASP A 290 -15.74 -0.19 1.81
N GLY A 291 -14.94 0.19 0.79
CA GLY A 291 -14.88 1.55 0.25
C GLY A 291 -14.01 2.52 1.05
N THR A 292 -13.34 2.08 2.11
CA THR A 292 -12.47 2.94 2.94
C THR A 292 -11.34 3.54 2.12
N LEU A 293 -10.63 2.73 1.31
CA LEU A 293 -9.56 3.23 0.45
C LEU A 293 -10.10 4.13 -0.66
N ALA A 294 -11.28 3.85 -1.24
CA ALA A 294 -11.91 4.72 -2.23
C ALA A 294 -12.22 6.11 -1.66
N ALA A 295 -12.73 6.18 -0.42
CA ALA A 295 -12.95 7.44 0.27
C ALA A 295 -11.65 8.22 0.53
N ARG A 296 -10.53 7.52 0.85
CA ARG A 296 -9.22 8.14 1.00
C ARG A 296 -8.67 8.64 -0.33
N SER A 297 -8.81 7.84 -1.40
CA SER A 297 -8.43 8.23 -2.76
C SER A 297 -9.17 9.49 -3.21
N GLN A 298 -10.49 9.53 -2.98
CA GLN A 298 -11.31 10.72 -3.28
C GLN A 298 -10.86 11.95 -2.47
N LYS A 299 -10.52 11.77 -1.19
CA LYS A 299 -10.03 12.86 -0.32
C LYS A 299 -8.73 13.47 -0.84
N TRP A 300 -7.76 12.63 -1.20
CA TRP A 300 -6.40 13.08 -1.52
C TRP A 300 -6.18 13.41 -2.99
N PHE A 301 -6.88 12.71 -3.88
CA PHE A 301 -6.64 12.83 -5.34
C PHE A 301 -7.85 13.43 -6.09
N GLY A 302 -9.01 13.58 -5.44
CA GLY A 302 -10.24 13.97 -6.13
C GLY A 302 -10.82 12.89 -7.05
N HIS A 303 -10.21 11.70 -7.10
CA HIS A 303 -10.58 10.57 -7.94
C HIS A 303 -10.48 9.25 -7.18
N ASP A 304 -11.23 8.24 -7.64
CA ASP A 304 -11.14 6.87 -7.15
C ASP A 304 -10.14 6.07 -8.01
N PHE A 305 -8.96 5.81 -7.47
CA PHE A 305 -7.92 4.98 -8.07
C PHE A 305 -7.91 3.54 -7.54
N ILE A 306 -8.94 3.09 -6.81
CA ILE A 306 -8.92 1.79 -6.12
C ILE A 306 -9.39 0.65 -7.00
N LYS A 307 -10.37 0.89 -7.87
CA LYS A 307 -11.02 -0.16 -8.65
C LYS A 307 -10.05 -1.02 -9.47
N ALA A 308 -9.06 -0.40 -10.12
CA ALA A 308 -8.07 -1.13 -10.92
C ALA A 308 -7.09 -1.92 -10.03
N ALA A 309 -6.73 -1.37 -8.87
CA ALA A 309 -5.90 -2.05 -7.88
C ALA A 309 -6.59 -3.28 -7.28
N ALA A 310 -7.89 -3.17 -6.98
CA ALA A 310 -8.68 -4.28 -6.47
C ALA A 310 -8.83 -5.43 -7.47
N ALA A 311 -8.70 -5.14 -8.77
CA ALA A 311 -8.75 -6.15 -9.83
C ALA A 311 -7.39 -6.83 -10.10
N TYR A 312 -6.30 -6.34 -9.52
CA TYR A 312 -4.97 -6.92 -9.68
C TYR A 312 -4.82 -8.15 -8.77
N ASP A 313 -4.57 -9.31 -9.35
CA ASP A 313 -4.43 -10.58 -8.63
C ASP A 313 -2.99 -10.81 -8.18
N ILE A 314 -2.64 -10.24 -7.03
CA ILE A 314 -1.31 -10.44 -6.42
C ILE A 314 -1.08 -11.90 -6.03
N ALA A 315 -2.13 -12.64 -5.69
CA ALA A 315 -2.02 -14.03 -5.28
C ALA A 315 -1.62 -14.97 -6.43
N SER A 316 -1.85 -14.55 -7.70
CA SER A 316 -1.39 -15.30 -8.88
C SER A 316 0.12 -15.17 -9.12
N ILE A 317 0.81 -14.28 -8.40
CA ILE A 317 2.22 -13.99 -8.59
C ILE A 317 3.03 -14.73 -7.54
N ASP A 318 3.87 -15.65 -7.98
CA ASP A 318 4.81 -16.35 -7.10
C ASP A 318 5.90 -15.41 -6.60
N GLN A 319 5.87 -15.10 -5.31
CA GLN A 319 6.86 -14.28 -4.63
C GLN A 319 7.75 -15.07 -3.69
N GLU A 320 7.54 -16.40 -3.58
CA GLU A 320 8.23 -17.27 -2.62
C GLU A 320 8.25 -16.70 -1.18
N VAL A 321 7.10 -16.18 -0.71
CA VAL A 321 7.01 -15.56 0.63
C VAL A 321 7.26 -16.62 1.70
N LYS A 322 8.26 -16.40 2.54
CA LYS A 322 8.70 -17.31 3.61
C LYS A 322 8.36 -16.78 4.99
#